data_b667641843e2977b8452d5d302004505
#
_entry.id   b667641843e2977b8452d5d302004505
#
_cell.length_a   1.000
_cell.length_b   1.000
_cell.length_c   1.000
_cell.angle_alpha   90.00
_cell.angle_beta   90.00
_cell.angle_gamma   90.00
#
_symmetry.space_group_name_H-M   'P 1'
#
loop_
_entity.id
_entity.type
_entity.pdbx_description
1 polymer ?
#
loop_
_entity_poly.entity_id
_entity_poly.type
_entity_poly.pdbx_seq_one_letter_code
_entity_poly.pdbx_strand_id
1 'polypeptide(L)'
;MHRRLAGAIVVALVCVAVVAKADQSPSYHGSLSPSEKAFVNSIQADLNKRFPRASDAEQAGYVRYTGVDETGAISYANLHWTSTDIRHPSQLWYDKDGNLLGADFSRPNTTGKRPNAFGINPGRWYEFDEHIHYVLKDPKTGRLHYDLYVMPPRFKAAGGDVRQPSAATLVKMGRVKRAADVTTIFDFPSVWDLIVWVKPNPNGAFAEKNPLVKT
;
A
#
# COMPACT_ATOMS: atom_id res chain seq x y z
N MET A 1 21.98 -5.68 66.14
CA MET A 1 21.83 -6.58 64.97
C MET A 1 20.54 -6.23 64.24
N HIS A 2 20.60 -5.43 63.20
CA HIS A 2 19.42 -5.05 62.40
C HIS A 2 19.56 -5.67 61.00
N ARG A 3 18.75 -6.72 60.74
CA ARG A 3 18.64 -7.32 59.40
C ARG A 3 17.73 -6.44 58.53
N ARG A 4 18.30 -5.83 57.48
CA ARG A 4 17.53 -5.18 56.41
C ARG A 4 17.07 -6.27 55.42
N LEU A 5 15.75 -6.46 55.27
CA LEU A 5 15.13 -7.23 54.19
C LEU A 5 15.09 -6.35 52.93
N ALA A 6 15.84 -6.72 51.90
CA ALA A 6 15.74 -6.16 50.59
C ALA A 6 14.60 -6.88 49.83
N GLY A 7 13.50 -6.18 49.60
CA GLY A 7 12.42 -6.64 48.75
C GLY A 7 12.79 -6.45 47.28
N ALA A 8 12.92 -7.55 46.54
CA ALA A 8 13.08 -7.50 45.08
C ALA A 8 11.72 -7.27 44.42
N ILE A 9 11.55 -6.16 43.74
CA ILE A 9 10.38 -5.89 42.90
C ILE A 9 10.65 -6.57 41.54
N VAL A 10 9.93 -7.65 41.29
CA VAL A 10 9.91 -8.30 39.96
C VAL A 10 8.91 -7.55 39.10
N VAL A 11 9.40 -6.70 38.18
CA VAL A 11 8.56 -6.08 37.12
C VAL A 11 8.35 -7.15 36.07
N ALA A 12 7.17 -7.76 36.03
CA ALA A 12 6.77 -8.64 34.93
C ALA A 12 6.49 -7.80 33.69
N LEU A 13 7.38 -7.86 32.71
CA LEU A 13 7.20 -7.26 31.40
C LEU A 13 6.18 -8.11 30.63
N VAL A 14 4.91 -7.70 30.61
CA VAL A 14 3.90 -8.32 29.76
C VAL A 14 4.15 -7.87 28.31
N CYS A 15 4.86 -8.68 27.55
CA CYS A 15 4.93 -8.55 26.10
C CYS A 15 3.57 -8.94 25.52
N VAL A 16 2.70 -7.98 25.27
CA VAL A 16 1.53 -8.18 24.41
C VAL A 16 2.06 -8.31 22.99
N ALA A 17 2.18 -9.54 22.51
CA ALA A 17 2.40 -9.80 21.09
C ALA A 17 1.14 -9.35 20.35
N VAL A 18 1.20 -8.18 19.71
CA VAL A 18 0.21 -7.80 18.71
C VAL A 18 0.48 -8.73 17.53
N VAL A 19 -0.30 -9.78 17.41
CA VAL A 19 -0.32 -10.62 16.21
C VAL A 19 -0.90 -9.70 15.11
N ALA A 20 -0.03 -9.18 14.25
CA ALA A 20 -0.48 -8.54 13.02
C ALA A 20 -1.30 -9.60 12.26
N LYS A 21 -2.55 -9.27 11.93
CA LYS A 21 -3.36 -10.11 11.04
C LYS A 21 -2.59 -10.14 9.73
N ALA A 22 -2.23 -11.33 9.26
CA ALA A 22 -1.57 -11.46 7.97
C ALA A 22 -2.52 -11.00 6.87
N ASP A 23 -2.01 -10.21 5.93
CA ASP A 23 -2.74 -9.83 4.73
C ASP A 23 -3.29 -11.09 4.06
N GLN A 24 -4.58 -11.05 3.67
CA GLN A 24 -5.18 -12.21 3.03
C GLN A 24 -4.84 -12.20 1.53
N SER A 25 -3.98 -13.13 1.15
CA SER A 25 -3.69 -13.40 -0.28
C SER A 25 -4.93 -13.92 -1.02
N PRO A 26 -4.96 -13.81 -2.35
CA PRO A 26 -6.01 -14.39 -3.17
C PRO A 26 -6.19 -15.87 -2.90
N SER A 27 -7.44 -16.31 -2.92
CA SER A 27 -7.81 -17.72 -2.77
C SER A 27 -8.15 -18.40 -4.08
N TYR A 28 -8.12 -17.67 -5.21
CA TYR A 28 -8.44 -18.20 -6.53
C TYR A 28 -7.37 -17.80 -7.57
N HIS A 29 -6.70 -18.80 -8.13
CA HIS A 29 -5.64 -18.69 -9.13
C HIS A 29 -5.99 -19.39 -10.45
N GLY A 30 -7.25 -19.77 -10.66
CA GLY A 30 -7.71 -20.46 -11.87
C GLY A 30 -7.70 -19.59 -13.12
N SER A 31 -8.03 -20.19 -14.26
CA SER A 31 -8.15 -19.49 -15.55
C SER A 31 -9.19 -18.37 -15.50
N LEU A 32 -9.00 -17.36 -16.36
CA LEU A 32 -9.94 -16.24 -16.46
C LEU A 32 -11.28 -16.72 -17.05
N SER A 33 -12.38 -16.32 -16.41
CA SER A 33 -13.71 -16.41 -16.99
C SER A 33 -13.85 -15.45 -18.18
N PRO A 34 -14.89 -15.61 -19.03
CA PRO A 34 -15.15 -14.66 -20.12
C PRO A 34 -15.31 -13.21 -19.65
N SER A 35 -15.98 -12.98 -18.51
CA SER A 35 -16.14 -11.64 -17.91
C SER A 35 -14.82 -11.07 -17.41
N GLU A 36 -13.99 -11.87 -16.76
CA GLU A 36 -12.65 -11.46 -16.31
C GLU A 36 -11.75 -11.12 -17.50
N LYS A 37 -11.79 -11.89 -18.60
CA LYS A 37 -11.04 -11.57 -19.82
C LYS A 37 -11.48 -10.23 -20.42
N ALA A 38 -12.79 -10.00 -20.52
CA ALA A 38 -13.32 -8.74 -21.03
C ALA A 38 -12.90 -7.56 -20.15
N PHE A 39 -12.97 -7.71 -18.82
CA PHE A 39 -12.50 -6.71 -17.87
C PHE A 39 -11.00 -6.40 -18.05
N VAL A 40 -10.13 -7.40 -18.03
CA VAL A 40 -8.68 -7.23 -18.17
C VAL A 40 -8.35 -6.53 -19.50
N ASN A 41 -8.94 -6.97 -20.62
CA ASN A 41 -8.73 -6.34 -21.92
C ASN A 41 -9.14 -4.85 -21.93
N SER A 42 -10.28 -4.54 -21.30
CA SER A 42 -10.77 -3.17 -21.18
C SER A 42 -9.82 -2.30 -20.38
N ILE A 43 -9.34 -2.80 -19.22
CA ILE A 43 -8.38 -2.08 -18.36
C ILE A 43 -7.06 -1.87 -19.09
N GLN A 44 -6.52 -2.90 -19.73
CA GLN A 44 -5.27 -2.80 -20.48
C GLN A 44 -5.35 -1.76 -21.60
N ALA A 45 -6.44 -1.75 -22.36
CA ALA A 45 -6.65 -0.77 -23.44
C ALA A 45 -6.77 0.67 -22.89
N ASP A 46 -7.55 0.85 -21.82
CA ASP A 46 -7.78 2.17 -21.22
C ASP A 46 -6.51 2.74 -20.57
N LEU A 47 -5.82 1.95 -19.74
CA LEU A 47 -4.65 2.41 -19.02
C LEU A 47 -3.43 2.65 -19.93
N ASN A 48 -3.20 1.80 -20.94
CA ASN A 48 -2.17 2.04 -21.96
C ASN A 48 -2.41 3.33 -22.74
N LYS A 49 -3.68 3.74 -22.89
CA LYS A 49 -4.02 5.01 -23.57
C LYS A 49 -3.81 6.23 -22.66
N ARG A 50 -4.21 6.13 -21.38
CA ARG A 50 -4.24 7.29 -20.47
C ARG A 50 -2.97 7.47 -19.66
N PHE A 51 -2.31 6.38 -19.30
CA PHE A 51 -1.22 6.36 -18.32
C PHE A 51 -0.01 5.54 -18.78
N PRO A 52 0.40 5.59 -20.07
CA PRO A 52 1.52 4.79 -20.55
C PRO A 52 2.85 5.10 -19.83
N ARG A 53 2.95 6.31 -19.26
CA ARG A 53 4.15 6.77 -18.55
C ARG A 53 3.81 7.26 -17.14
N ALA A 54 4.78 7.13 -16.20
CA ALA A 54 4.64 7.63 -14.84
C ALA A 54 4.31 9.13 -14.77
N SER A 55 4.85 9.93 -15.71
CA SER A 55 4.54 11.35 -15.83
C SER A 55 3.06 11.63 -16.12
N ASP A 56 2.37 10.71 -16.82
CA ASP A 56 0.94 10.88 -17.09
C ASP A 56 0.12 10.66 -15.83
N ALA A 57 0.54 9.72 -14.98
CA ALA A 57 -0.05 9.50 -13.67
C ALA A 57 0.15 10.72 -12.75
N GLU A 58 1.36 11.27 -12.71
CA GLU A 58 1.67 12.47 -11.92
C GLU A 58 0.81 13.66 -12.34
N GLN A 59 0.63 13.88 -13.66
CA GLN A 59 -0.25 14.92 -14.18
C GLN A 59 -1.72 14.70 -13.79
N ALA A 60 -2.14 13.44 -13.63
CA ALA A 60 -3.48 13.09 -13.17
C ALA A 60 -3.64 13.09 -11.64
N GLY A 61 -2.63 13.53 -10.90
CA GLY A 61 -2.67 13.68 -9.44
C GLY A 61 -2.26 12.43 -8.65
N TYR A 62 -1.67 11.42 -9.30
CA TYR A 62 -1.04 10.31 -8.59
C TYR A 62 0.29 10.73 -8.01
N VAL A 63 0.58 10.25 -6.80
CA VAL A 63 1.81 10.56 -6.06
C VAL A 63 2.61 9.28 -5.87
N ARG A 64 3.89 9.30 -6.26
CA ARG A 64 4.80 8.22 -5.97
C ARG A 64 4.99 8.08 -4.46
N TYR A 65 4.85 6.85 -3.93
CA TYR A 65 5.03 6.59 -2.50
C TYR A 65 5.91 5.38 -2.19
N THR A 66 6.25 4.53 -3.21
CA THR A 66 7.20 3.43 -3.03
C THR A 66 8.51 3.64 -3.79
N GLY A 67 9.56 2.93 -3.37
CA GLY A 67 10.74 2.64 -4.18
C GLY A 67 10.42 1.60 -5.24
N VAL A 68 11.46 0.92 -5.74
CA VAL A 68 11.29 -0.33 -6.50
C VAL A 68 11.13 -1.44 -5.45
N ASP A 69 9.98 -2.08 -5.42
CA ASP A 69 9.68 -3.18 -4.51
C ASP A 69 10.20 -4.54 -5.03
N GLU A 70 9.90 -5.62 -4.31
CA GLU A 70 10.32 -6.97 -4.68
C GLU A 70 9.63 -7.51 -5.93
N THR A 71 8.61 -6.84 -6.44
CA THR A 71 7.96 -7.16 -7.73
C THR A 71 8.57 -6.40 -8.90
N GLY A 72 9.50 -5.48 -8.64
CA GLY A 72 10.08 -4.57 -9.63
C GLY A 72 9.20 -3.37 -9.96
N ALA A 73 8.12 -3.17 -9.21
CA ALA A 73 7.18 -2.07 -9.40
C ALA A 73 7.51 -0.86 -8.53
N ILE A 74 7.16 0.31 -9.03
CA ILE A 74 7.10 1.57 -8.30
C ILE A 74 5.63 1.98 -8.28
N SER A 75 5.07 2.16 -7.07
CA SER A 75 3.65 2.46 -6.90
C SER A 75 3.39 3.96 -6.78
N TYR A 76 2.36 4.40 -7.48
CA TYR A 76 1.80 5.74 -7.46
C TYR A 76 0.35 5.65 -7.00
N ALA A 77 -0.02 6.30 -5.90
CA ALA A 77 -1.37 6.31 -5.37
C ALA A 77 -2.09 7.62 -5.70
N ASN A 78 -3.38 7.53 -6.03
CA ASN A 78 -4.24 8.70 -6.01
C ASN A 78 -4.92 8.79 -4.65
N LEU A 79 -4.55 9.80 -3.86
CA LEU A 79 -5.01 9.95 -2.48
C LEU A 79 -6.51 10.28 -2.34
N HIS A 80 -7.19 10.57 -3.45
CA HIS A 80 -8.63 10.83 -3.50
C HIS A 80 -9.45 9.60 -3.93
N TRP A 81 -8.81 8.53 -4.43
CA TRP A 81 -9.50 7.41 -5.05
C TRP A 81 -9.22 6.08 -4.32
N THR A 82 -9.87 5.89 -3.19
CA THR A 82 -9.77 4.65 -2.40
C THR A 82 -10.94 3.69 -2.64
N SER A 83 -11.99 4.14 -3.36
CA SER A 83 -13.12 3.30 -3.74
C SER A 83 -13.51 3.67 -5.16
N THR A 84 -13.15 2.83 -6.12
CA THR A 84 -13.09 3.24 -7.49
C THR A 84 -14.05 2.48 -8.40
N ASP A 85 -14.42 3.14 -9.47
CA ASP A 85 -14.92 2.51 -10.66
C ASP A 85 -13.74 2.01 -11.52
N ILE A 86 -14.04 1.36 -12.66
CA ILE A 86 -13.01 0.80 -13.55
C ILE A 86 -12.15 1.87 -14.26
N ARG A 87 -12.52 3.14 -14.20
CA ARG A 87 -11.79 4.25 -14.84
C ARG A 87 -10.81 4.94 -13.89
N HIS A 88 -10.92 4.67 -12.59
CA HIS A 88 -10.14 5.33 -11.55
C HIS A 88 -9.44 4.31 -10.66
N PRO A 89 -8.35 3.68 -11.15
CA PRO A 89 -7.53 2.83 -10.29
C PRO A 89 -7.02 3.63 -9.10
N SER A 90 -6.99 3.02 -7.92
CA SER A 90 -6.45 3.64 -6.71
C SER A 90 -4.94 3.79 -6.79
N GLN A 91 -4.29 2.87 -7.51
CA GLN A 91 -2.85 2.86 -7.70
C GLN A 91 -2.50 2.49 -9.15
N LEU A 92 -1.38 3.03 -9.61
CA LEU A 92 -0.74 2.70 -10.87
C LEU A 92 0.70 2.25 -10.60
N TRP A 93 1.15 1.23 -11.32
CA TRP A 93 2.49 0.67 -11.16
C TRP A 93 3.35 0.91 -12.40
N TYR A 94 4.59 1.30 -12.15
CA TYR A 94 5.56 1.59 -13.19
C TYR A 94 6.88 0.86 -12.93
N ASP A 95 7.60 0.50 -14.00
CA ASP A 95 8.97 0.07 -13.87
C ASP A 95 9.91 1.26 -13.57
N LYS A 96 11.20 0.97 -13.36
CA LYS A 96 12.23 1.99 -13.09
C LYS A 96 12.41 3.01 -14.23
N ASP A 97 12.00 2.65 -15.44
CA ASP A 97 12.07 3.51 -16.63
C ASP A 97 10.77 4.29 -16.84
N GLY A 98 9.81 4.16 -15.93
CA GLY A 98 8.52 4.85 -15.92
C GLY A 98 7.50 4.29 -16.92
N ASN A 99 7.62 3.03 -17.36
CA ASN A 99 6.62 2.38 -18.21
C ASN A 99 5.57 1.70 -17.35
N LEU A 100 4.32 1.77 -17.77
CA LEU A 100 3.19 1.18 -17.08
C LEU A 100 3.34 -0.35 -16.98
N LEU A 101 3.18 -0.88 -15.78
CA LEU A 101 3.17 -2.30 -15.47
C LEU A 101 1.76 -2.83 -15.20
N GLY A 102 0.99 -2.09 -14.41
CA GLY A 102 -0.31 -2.51 -13.93
C GLY A 102 -1.00 -1.47 -13.06
N ALA A 103 -2.06 -1.89 -12.39
CA ALA A 103 -2.86 -1.05 -11.51
C ALA A 103 -3.54 -1.86 -10.41
N ASP A 104 -3.93 -1.16 -9.33
CA ASP A 104 -4.84 -1.65 -8.31
C ASP A 104 -6.18 -0.93 -8.35
N PHE A 105 -7.23 -1.69 -8.06
CA PHE A 105 -8.59 -1.19 -7.88
C PHE A 105 -9.03 -1.51 -6.45
N SER A 106 -9.04 -0.49 -5.60
CA SER A 106 -9.34 -0.67 -4.18
C SER A 106 -10.84 -0.62 -3.88
N ARG A 107 -11.25 -1.37 -2.87
CA ARG A 107 -12.56 -1.29 -2.22
C ARG A 107 -12.36 -1.22 -0.71
N PRO A 108 -13.06 -0.32 0.00
CA PRO A 108 -12.94 -0.26 1.45
C PRO A 108 -13.27 -1.60 2.11
N ASN A 109 -12.41 -2.07 3.00
CA ASN A 109 -12.64 -3.26 3.79
C ASN A 109 -13.41 -2.93 5.07
N THR A 110 -14.73 -2.74 4.94
CA THR A 110 -15.60 -2.39 6.08
C THR A 110 -16.25 -3.61 6.74
N THR A 111 -16.26 -4.76 6.06
CA THR A 111 -17.00 -5.94 6.51
C THR A 111 -16.14 -7.19 6.69
N GLY A 112 -14.86 -7.14 6.31
CA GLY A 112 -13.97 -8.32 6.25
C GLY A 112 -14.33 -9.31 5.12
N LYS A 113 -15.30 -8.97 4.24
CA LYS A 113 -15.73 -9.84 3.14
C LYS A 113 -15.17 -9.35 1.82
N ARG A 114 -14.62 -10.29 1.03
CA ARG A 114 -14.14 -9.99 -0.33
C ARG A 114 -15.24 -9.39 -1.20
N PRO A 115 -14.92 -8.35 -1.99
CA PRO A 115 -15.88 -7.71 -2.87
C PRO A 115 -16.40 -8.66 -3.95
N ASN A 116 -17.68 -8.50 -4.30
CA ASN A 116 -18.25 -9.04 -5.52
C ASN A 116 -18.49 -7.86 -6.47
N ALA A 117 -17.47 -7.51 -7.24
CA ALA A 117 -17.48 -6.32 -8.09
C ALA A 117 -16.83 -6.61 -9.44
N PHE A 118 -17.17 -5.81 -10.45
CA PHE A 118 -16.62 -5.86 -11.80
C PHE A 118 -16.79 -7.19 -12.55
N GLY A 119 -17.64 -8.11 -12.07
CA GLY A 119 -17.77 -9.46 -12.62
C GLY A 119 -16.53 -10.34 -12.39
N ILE A 120 -15.72 -10.01 -11.40
CA ILE A 120 -14.48 -10.69 -11.02
C ILE A 120 -14.77 -11.67 -9.88
N ASN A 121 -14.15 -12.84 -9.93
CA ASN A 121 -14.20 -13.81 -8.83
C ASN A 121 -13.70 -13.16 -7.52
N PRO A 122 -14.49 -13.18 -6.43
CA PRO A 122 -14.07 -12.61 -5.16
C PRO A 122 -12.73 -13.14 -4.64
N GLY A 123 -12.36 -14.36 -4.97
CA GLY A 123 -11.07 -14.96 -4.61
C GLY A 123 -9.84 -14.30 -5.26
N ARG A 124 -10.01 -13.36 -6.20
CA ARG A 124 -8.91 -12.60 -6.84
C ARG A 124 -8.44 -11.41 -6.01
N TRP A 125 -9.23 -10.98 -5.02
CA TRP A 125 -8.95 -9.79 -4.21
C TRP A 125 -7.96 -10.08 -3.10
N TYR A 126 -7.03 -9.15 -2.89
CA TYR A 126 -6.07 -9.09 -1.78
C TYR A 126 -6.62 -8.23 -0.66
N GLU A 127 -6.35 -8.58 0.60
CA GLU A 127 -6.63 -7.72 1.76
C GLU A 127 -5.36 -7.00 2.16
N PHE A 128 -5.46 -5.66 2.32
CA PHE A 128 -4.41 -4.84 2.88
C PHE A 128 -4.90 -4.13 4.15
N ASP A 129 -4.07 -4.19 5.19
CA ASP A 129 -4.35 -3.55 6.47
C ASP A 129 -4.10 -2.03 6.41
N GLU A 130 -4.87 -1.28 7.22
CA GLU A 130 -4.69 0.17 7.39
C GLU A 130 -3.29 0.49 7.92
N HIS A 131 -2.61 1.45 7.28
CA HIS A 131 -1.30 1.94 7.72
C HIS A 131 -1.05 3.37 7.23
N ILE A 132 -0.17 4.11 7.93
CA ILE A 132 0.21 5.46 7.54
C ILE A 132 1.51 5.39 6.75
N HIS A 133 1.46 5.73 5.47
CA HIS A 133 2.63 5.91 4.62
C HIS A 133 3.22 7.30 4.74
N TYR A 134 4.55 7.40 4.62
CA TYR A 134 5.24 8.67 4.50
C TYR A 134 6.53 8.56 3.68
N VAL A 135 6.92 9.67 3.07
CA VAL A 135 8.16 9.80 2.29
C VAL A 135 9.05 10.85 2.96
N LEU A 136 10.32 10.53 3.15
CA LEU A 136 11.31 11.44 3.71
C LEU A 136 12.23 11.99 2.63
N LYS A 137 12.56 13.28 2.73
CA LYS A 137 13.64 13.90 1.97
C LYS A 137 14.86 14.07 2.88
N ASP A 138 15.98 13.47 2.50
CA ASP A 138 17.25 13.71 3.17
C ASP A 138 17.63 15.19 3.00
N PRO A 139 17.79 15.95 4.11
CA PRO A 139 18.04 17.38 4.04
C PRO A 139 19.41 17.75 3.48
N LYS A 140 20.38 16.82 3.47
CA LYS A 140 21.73 17.06 2.99
C LYS A 140 21.87 16.73 1.49
N THR A 141 21.27 15.61 1.08
CA THR A 141 21.44 15.07 -0.28
C THR A 141 20.25 15.36 -1.19
N GLY A 142 19.10 15.72 -0.62
CA GLY A 142 17.82 15.84 -1.34
C GLY A 142 17.20 14.52 -1.74
N ARG A 143 17.85 13.37 -1.43
CA ARG A 143 17.35 12.03 -1.76
C ARG A 143 16.04 11.74 -1.04
N LEU A 144 15.10 11.14 -1.78
CA LEU A 144 13.85 10.66 -1.21
C LEU A 144 13.99 9.21 -0.72
N HIS A 145 13.44 8.95 0.46
CA HIS A 145 13.33 7.62 1.06
C HIS A 145 11.85 7.24 1.07
N TYR A 146 11.56 6.18 0.36
CA TYR A 146 10.23 5.61 0.18
C TYR A 146 10.00 4.40 1.09
N ASP A 147 8.83 3.76 0.99
CA ASP A 147 8.45 2.53 1.68
C ASP A 147 8.43 2.65 3.21
N LEU A 148 8.26 3.87 3.71
CA LEU A 148 8.18 4.14 5.14
C LEU A 148 6.72 4.14 5.59
N TYR A 149 6.41 3.36 6.63
CA TYR A 149 5.06 3.32 7.17
C TYR A 149 5.03 3.12 8.69
N VAL A 150 3.87 3.39 9.26
CA VAL A 150 3.55 3.18 10.69
C VAL A 150 2.16 2.60 10.81
N MET A 151 2.02 1.57 11.64
CA MET A 151 0.73 0.98 11.94
C MET A 151 -0.13 1.90 12.83
N PRO A 152 -1.46 1.95 12.61
CA PRO A 152 -2.38 2.83 13.32
C PRO A 152 -2.28 2.80 14.84
N PRO A 153 -2.16 1.64 15.52
CA PRO A 153 -2.07 1.61 16.98
C PRO A 153 -0.88 2.41 17.53
N ARG A 154 0.27 2.32 16.85
CA ARG A 154 1.47 3.08 17.26
C ARG A 154 1.32 4.57 17.02
N PHE A 155 0.69 4.94 15.90
CA PHE A 155 0.44 6.33 15.55
C PHE A 155 -0.55 6.99 16.53
N LYS A 156 -1.66 6.30 16.85
CA LYS A 156 -2.64 6.74 17.86
C LYS A 156 -2.03 6.86 19.26
N ALA A 157 -1.19 5.91 19.68
CA ALA A 157 -0.51 5.97 20.98
C ALA A 157 0.40 7.20 21.13
N ALA A 158 0.92 7.74 20.02
CA ALA A 158 1.65 9.02 20.01
C ALA A 158 0.72 10.25 19.95
N GLY A 159 -0.59 10.08 19.98
CA GLY A 159 -1.59 11.15 19.89
C GLY A 159 -1.87 11.61 18.46
N GLY A 160 -1.58 10.77 17.46
CA GLY A 160 -1.87 11.06 16.05
C GLY A 160 -3.30 10.68 15.67
N ASP A 161 -3.86 11.48 14.75
CA ASP A 161 -5.09 11.15 14.06
C ASP A 161 -4.75 10.39 12.76
N VAL A 162 -5.21 9.15 12.65
CA VAL A 162 -4.93 8.28 11.49
C VAL A 162 -5.58 8.83 10.23
N ARG A 163 -6.78 9.40 10.34
CA ARG A 163 -7.53 9.95 9.19
C ARG A 163 -6.95 11.28 8.69
N GLN A 164 -6.20 11.96 9.54
CA GLN A 164 -5.51 13.21 9.22
C GLN A 164 -4.05 13.12 9.74
N PRO A 165 -3.23 12.22 9.19
CA PRO A 165 -1.91 11.98 9.71
C PRO A 165 -1.02 13.20 9.51
N SER A 166 -0.17 13.46 10.51
CA SER A 166 0.73 14.61 10.50
C SER A 166 2.18 14.23 10.71
N ALA A 167 3.08 14.95 10.04
CA ALA A 167 4.51 14.82 10.22
C ALA A 167 4.95 15.14 11.67
N ALA A 168 4.21 16.03 12.38
CA ALA A 168 4.48 16.33 13.78
C ALA A 168 4.34 15.10 14.67
N THR A 169 3.36 14.22 14.41
CA THR A 169 3.22 12.96 15.13
C THR A 169 4.42 12.04 14.88
N LEU A 170 4.94 11.95 13.66
CA LEU A 170 6.14 11.17 13.35
C LEU A 170 7.37 11.68 14.09
N VAL A 171 7.51 13.00 14.25
CA VAL A 171 8.58 13.61 15.08
C VAL A 171 8.41 13.20 16.55
N LYS A 172 7.20 13.31 17.10
CA LYS A 172 6.89 12.89 18.48
C LYS A 172 7.18 11.40 18.73
N MET A 173 7.01 10.56 17.72
CA MET A 173 7.35 9.13 17.74
C MET A 173 8.85 8.86 17.61
N GLY A 174 9.67 9.86 17.34
CA GLY A 174 11.09 9.68 17.02
C GLY A 174 11.37 9.01 15.66
N ARG A 175 10.35 8.92 14.78
CA ARG A 175 10.49 8.32 13.45
C ARG A 175 11.21 9.24 12.47
N VAL A 176 11.03 10.54 12.62
CA VAL A 176 11.69 11.58 11.83
C VAL A 176 12.24 12.65 12.75
N LYS A 177 13.31 13.33 12.33
CA LYS A 177 13.94 14.40 13.13
C LYS A 177 13.18 15.73 13.01
N ARG A 178 12.68 16.04 11.84
CA ARG A 178 11.99 17.32 11.55
C ARG A 178 10.77 17.06 10.67
N ALA A 179 9.67 17.70 10.97
CA ALA A 179 8.45 17.60 10.18
C ALA A 179 8.65 18.06 8.71
N ALA A 180 9.52 19.05 8.50
CA ALA A 180 9.85 19.58 7.17
C ALA A 180 10.58 18.57 6.25
N ASP A 181 11.12 17.49 6.81
CA ASP A 181 11.75 16.42 6.01
C ASP A 181 10.72 15.44 5.42
N VAL A 182 9.48 15.50 5.88
CA VAL A 182 8.36 14.67 5.37
C VAL A 182 7.75 15.37 4.16
N THR A 183 7.88 14.78 2.98
CA THR A 183 7.33 15.35 1.73
C THR A 183 5.92 14.86 1.42
N THR A 184 5.60 13.66 1.89
CA THR A 184 4.28 13.02 1.70
C THR A 184 3.94 12.25 2.96
N ILE A 185 2.69 12.35 3.42
CA ILE A 185 2.14 11.52 4.49
C ILE A 185 0.64 11.35 4.23
N PHE A 186 0.15 10.12 4.32
CA PHE A 186 -1.28 9.81 4.14
C PHE A 186 -1.69 8.53 4.85
N ASP A 187 -2.98 8.42 5.13
CA ASP A 187 -3.62 7.20 5.58
C ASP A 187 -3.87 6.29 4.38
N PHE A 188 -3.23 5.10 4.39
CA PHE A 188 -3.59 4.01 3.48
C PHE A 188 -4.67 3.21 4.22
N PRO A 189 -5.94 3.29 3.82
CA PRO A 189 -7.02 2.65 4.56
C PRO A 189 -6.98 1.13 4.42
N SER A 190 -7.67 0.42 5.31
CA SER A 190 -7.88 -1.02 5.09
C SER A 190 -8.76 -1.22 3.86
N VAL A 191 -8.25 -1.97 2.89
CA VAL A 191 -8.88 -2.19 1.59
C VAL A 191 -8.79 -3.63 1.13
N TRP A 192 -9.68 -3.98 0.20
CA TRP A 192 -9.51 -5.06 -0.74
C TRP A 192 -9.01 -4.50 -2.06
N ASP A 193 -7.86 -4.97 -2.54
CA ASP A 193 -7.27 -4.57 -3.82
C ASP A 193 -7.39 -5.67 -4.86
N LEU A 194 -7.76 -5.27 -6.06
CA LEU A 194 -7.73 -6.09 -7.25
C LEU A 194 -6.54 -5.66 -8.11
N ILE A 195 -5.50 -6.45 -8.09
CA ILE A 195 -4.31 -6.30 -8.94
C ILE A 195 -4.67 -6.60 -10.39
N VAL A 196 -4.26 -5.74 -11.33
CA VAL A 196 -4.43 -5.97 -12.77
C VAL A 196 -3.15 -5.64 -13.52
N TRP A 197 -2.46 -6.67 -14.02
CA TRP A 197 -1.29 -6.47 -14.87
C TRP A 197 -1.69 -5.98 -16.27
N VAL A 198 -1.14 -4.84 -16.67
CA VAL A 198 -1.22 -4.31 -18.05
C VAL A 198 -0.12 -4.91 -18.91
N LYS A 199 1.08 -5.04 -18.36
CA LYS A 199 2.18 -5.79 -18.98
C LYS A 199 1.84 -7.29 -18.96
N PRO A 200 2.12 -8.03 -20.05
CA PRO A 200 1.91 -9.49 -20.05
C PRO A 200 2.54 -10.18 -18.84
N ASN A 201 1.77 -11.04 -18.18
CA ASN A 201 2.21 -11.78 -17.01
C ASN A 201 1.94 -13.28 -17.20
N PRO A 202 2.98 -14.12 -17.29
CA PRO A 202 2.82 -15.57 -17.42
C PRO A 202 2.06 -16.21 -16.27
N ASN A 203 2.11 -15.61 -15.07
CA ASN A 203 1.38 -16.07 -13.89
C ASN A 203 -0.11 -15.66 -13.91
N GLY A 204 -0.53 -14.87 -14.91
CA GLY A 204 -1.90 -14.38 -15.05
C GLY A 204 -2.07 -12.91 -14.70
N ALA A 205 -3.15 -12.33 -15.24
CA ALA A 205 -3.40 -10.89 -15.12
C ALA A 205 -3.66 -10.40 -13.68
N PHE A 206 -4.08 -11.27 -12.77
CA PHE A 206 -4.37 -10.97 -11.37
C PHE A 206 -3.32 -11.52 -10.40
N ALA A 207 -2.20 -12.03 -10.89
CA ALA A 207 -1.16 -12.58 -10.03
C ALA A 207 -0.38 -11.47 -9.31
N GLU A 208 0.08 -11.75 -8.11
CA GLU A 208 0.89 -10.81 -7.31
C GLU A 208 2.21 -10.46 -8.00
N LYS A 209 2.88 -11.46 -8.58
CA LYS A 209 4.22 -11.31 -9.18
C LYS A 209 4.21 -11.57 -10.67
N ASN A 210 5.02 -10.79 -11.39
CA ASN A 210 5.26 -10.95 -12.80
C ASN A 210 6.75 -11.25 -13.04
N PRO A 211 7.12 -12.49 -13.45
CA PRO A 211 8.53 -12.86 -13.65
C PRO A 211 9.21 -12.14 -14.81
N LEU A 212 8.46 -11.42 -15.65
CA LEU A 212 9.01 -10.61 -16.75
C LEU A 212 9.39 -9.19 -16.30
N VAL A 213 9.06 -8.81 -15.07
CA VAL A 213 9.47 -7.52 -14.48
C VAL A 213 10.72 -7.77 -13.64
N LYS A 214 11.78 -7.00 -13.92
CA LYS A 214 13.07 -7.11 -13.22
C LYS A 214 13.11 -6.09 -12.07
N THR A 215 13.50 -6.54 -10.90
CA THR A 215 13.85 -5.70 -9.74
C THR A 215 15.15 -4.96 -9.97
#